data_bbafa399994e2159b3be064efad99508
#
_entry.id   bbafa399994e2159b3be064efad99508
#
_cell.length_a   1.000
_cell.length_b   1.000
_cell.length_c   1.000
_cell.angle_alpha   90.00
_cell.angle_beta   90.00
_cell.angle_gamma   90.00
#
_symmetry.space_group_name_H-M   'P 1'
#
loop_
_entity.id
_entity.type
_entity.pdbx_description
1 polymer ?
#
loop_
_entity_poly.entity_id
_entity_poly.type
_entity_poly.pdbx_seq_one_letter_code
_entity_poly.pdbx_strand_id
1 'polypeptide(L)'
;MRIIGGTHRGTVLTDVGAGDAGAHLRPTSDRVRESLFNVLQGGRFGEKIRGAKVLDLFAGTGALGLEALSRGAAHCTFVDDGKVAGKLIAANIAKLRRTADTKLIKLDATKLPPSTTPCTLVFLDPPYGMGLGIKALMATNAAGWIAPDALIVLEENSAQPAPRGFRSLDSRRYGDTWITVFEVSP
;
A
#
# COMPACT_ATOMS: atom_id res chain seq x y z
N MET A 1 -10.87 3.00 12.11
CA MET A 1 -9.55 3.21 11.44
C MET A 1 -9.28 4.71 11.33
N ARG A 2 -8.04 5.15 11.54
CA ARG A 2 -7.64 6.58 11.49
C ARG A 2 -6.22 6.73 10.95
N ILE A 3 -5.86 7.94 10.51
CA ILE A 3 -4.49 8.32 10.21
C ILE A 3 -3.69 8.41 11.51
N ILE A 4 -2.52 7.77 11.56
CA ILE A 4 -1.72 7.62 12.78
C ILE A 4 -0.71 8.76 12.94
N GLY A 5 -0.13 9.22 11.84
CA GLY A 5 0.95 10.23 11.87
C GLY A 5 0.85 11.27 10.78
N GLY A 6 1.77 12.25 10.82
CA GLY A 6 1.86 13.30 9.82
C GLY A 6 0.80 14.39 9.93
N THR A 7 0.58 15.11 8.82
CA THR A 7 -0.27 16.31 8.76
C THR A 7 -1.76 16.04 9.01
N HIS A 8 -2.22 14.80 8.78
CA HIS A 8 -3.62 14.39 8.97
C HIS A 8 -3.82 13.49 10.19
N ARG A 9 -2.86 13.44 11.13
CA ARG A 9 -2.93 12.60 12.33
C ARG A 9 -4.26 12.75 13.06
N GLY A 10 -4.86 11.62 13.43
CA GLY A 10 -6.11 11.54 14.17
C GLY A 10 -7.37 11.60 13.30
N THR A 11 -7.26 11.89 11.99
CA THR A 11 -8.42 11.90 11.11
C THR A 11 -8.98 10.49 10.95
N VAL A 12 -10.26 10.31 11.29
CA VAL A 12 -10.97 9.04 11.13
C VAL A 12 -11.31 8.83 9.66
N LEU A 13 -10.89 7.70 9.10
CA LEU A 13 -11.23 7.30 7.74
C LEU A 13 -12.62 6.67 7.69
N THR A 14 -13.30 6.87 6.57
CA THR A 14 -14.51 6.12 6.24
C THR A 14 -14.11 4.67 5.93
N ASP A 15 -14.78 3.71 6.55
CA ASP A 15 -14.59 2.28 6.36
C ASP A 15 -15.94 1.59 6.09
N VAL A 16 -15.94 0.27 5.87
CA VAL A 16 -17.15 -0.51 5.56
C VAL A 16 -18.12 -0.63 6.74
N GLY A 17 -17.73 -0.23 7.96
CA GLY A 17 -18.53 -0.50 9.16
C GLY A 17 -18.68 -2.00 9.45
N ALA A 18 -19.46 -2.34 10.49
CA ALA A 18 -19.69 -3.73 10.90
C ALA A 18 -20.66 -4.52 9.98
N GLY A 19 -21.12 -3.94 8.86
CA GLY A 19 -22.25 -4.43 8.08
C GLY A 19 -21.97 -5.11 6.76
N ASP A 20 -20.74 -5.11 6.23
CA ASP A 20 -20.44 -5.70 4.93
C ASP A 20 -19.39 -6.81 5.01
N ALA A 21 -19.82 -7.99 5.47
CA ALA A 21 -19.01 -9.21 5.50
C ALA A 21 -18.60 -9.71 4.10
N GLY A 22 -19.21 -9.18 3.03
CA GLY A 22 -18.91 -9.56 1.63
C GLY A 22 -17.77 -8.79 0.99
N ALA A 23 -17.32 -7.69 1.59
CA ALA A 23 -16.31 -6.83 0.98
C ALA A 23 -14.87 -7.36 1.14
N HIS A 24 -14.63 -8.45 1.89
CA HIS A 24 -13.30 -9.01 2.21
C HIS A 24 -12.25 -7.98 2.65
N LEU A 25 -12.70 -6.78 3.03
CA LEU A 25 -11.83 -5.72 3.55
C LEU A 25 -11.53 -6.00 5.02
N ARG A 26 -10.44 -6.70 5.28
CA ARG A 26 -9.86 -6.84 6.62
C ARG A 26 -8.87 -5.67 6.81
N PRO A 27 -9.25 -4.61 7.51
CA PRO A 27 -8.36 -3.48 7.66
C PRO A 27 -7.15 -3.86 8.51
N THR A 28 -5.95 -3.58 8.00
CA THR A 28 -4.73 -3.58 8.81
C THR A 28 -4.97 -2.73 10.06
N SER A 29 -4.78 -3.30 11.25
CA SER A 29 -5.05 -2.59 12.48
C SER A 29 -4.21 -1.31 12.59
N ASP A 30 -4.72 -0.29 13.28
CA ASP A 30 -3.99 0.95 13.55
C ASP A 30 -2.60 0.67 14.14
N ARG A 31 -2.49 -0.34 15.02
CA ARG A 31 -1.24 -0.74 15.67
C ARG A 31 -0.22 -1.34 14.69
N VAL A 32 -0.65 -2.21 13.79
CA VAL A 32 0.24 -2.80 12.78
C VAL A 32 0.72 -1.72 11.82
N ARG A 33 -0.19 -0.85 11.37
CA ARG A 33 0.13 0.27 10.49
C ARG A 33 1.11 1.25 11.16
N GLU A 34 0.91 1.59 12.44
CA GLU A 34 1.85 2.40 13.21
C GLU A 34 3.23 1.77 13.27
N SER A 35 3.31 0.47 13.59
CA SER A 35 4.57 -0.27 13.64
C SER A 35 5.27 -0.29 12.29
N LEU A 36 4.54 -0.53 11.21
CA LEU A 36 5.07 -0.51 9.84
C LEU A 36 5.69 0.86 9.52
N PHE A 37 4.94 1.94 9.68
CA PHE A 37 5.41 3.28 9.34
C PHE A 37 6.57 3.75 10.24
N ASN A 38 6.62 3.33 11.51
CA ASN A 38 7.78 3.57 12.38
C ASN A 38 9.04 2.88 11.85
N VAL A 39 8.92 1.65 11.34
CA VAL A 39 10.04 0.94 10.70
C VAL A 39 10.49 1.63 9.42
N LEU A 40 9.54 2.08 8.58
CA LEU A 40 9.84 2.78 7.33
C LEU A 40 10.53 4.14 7.56
N GLN A 41 10.18 4.84 8.65
CA GLN A 41 10.77 6.13 9.03
C GLN A 41 12.00 6.01 9.91
N GLY A 42 12.25 4.84 10.50
CA GLY A 42 13.36 4.61 11.46
C GLY A 42 14.76 4.58 10.85
N GLY A 43 14.93 4.95 9.59
CA GLY A 43 16.23 5.07 8.92
C GLY A 43 16.84 3.75 8.45
N ARG A 44 16.28 2.59 8.81
CA ARG A 44 16.79 1.26 8.39
C ARG A 44 16.84 1.09 6.88
N PHE A 45 15.86 1.67 6.17
CA PHE A 45 15.75 1.62 4.72
C PHE A 45 16.07 2.96 4.04
N GLY A 46 16.61 3.92 4.79
CA GLY A 46 16.72 5.32 4.37
C GLY A 46 15.40 6.07 4.44
N GLU A 47 15.37 7.31 3.95
CA GLU A 47 14.14 8.10 3.85
C GLU A 47 13.33 7.65 2.63
N LYS A 48 12.34 6.80 2.83
CA LYS A 48 11.53 6.19 1.76
C LYS A 48 10.11 6.74 1.65
N ILE A 49 9.70 7.63 2.55
CA ILE A 49 8.33 8.17 2.56
C ILE A 49 8.29 9.60 2.03
N ARG A 50 9.14 10.48 2.57
CA ARG A 50 9.14 11.88 2.18
C ARG A 50 9.46 12.04 0.69
N GLY A 51 8.58 12.71 -0.04
CA GLY A 51 8.71 12.91 -1.48
C GLY A 51 8.45 11.67 -2.34
N ALA A 52 8.09 10.54 -1.73
CA ALA A 52 7.83 9.30 -2.46
C ALA A 52 6.64 9.42 -3.42
N LYS A 53 6.75 8.75 -4.57
CA LYS A 53 5.62 8.36 -5.41
C LYS A 53 5.17 6.99 -4.95
N VAL A 54 3.97 6.94 -4.38
CA VAL A 54 3.41 5.73 -3.76
C VAL A 54 2.49 5.01 -4.74
N LEU A 55 2.58 3.68 -4.78
CA LEU A 55 1.62 2.79 -5.41
C LEU A 55 0.99 1.91 -4.32
N ASP A 56 -0.32 2.04 -4.12
CA ASP A 56 -1.08 1.29 -3.12
C ASP A 56 -1.98 0.28 -3.85
N LEU A 57 -1.53 -0.97 -3.91
CA LEU A 57 -2.20 -2.07 -4.61
C LEU A 57 -3.09 -2.84 -3.63
N PHE A 58 -4.30 -3.19 -4.07
CA PHE A 58 -5.37 -3.71 -3.20
C PHE A 58 -5.71 -2.70 -2.09
N ALA A 59 -5.89 -1.45 -2.48
CA ALA A 59 -5.86 -0.31 -1.58
C ALA A 59 -7.02 -0.27 -0.56
N GLY A 60 -8.12 -0.98 -0.79
CA GLY A 60 -9.23 -1.12 0.15
C GLY A 60 -9.86 0.21 0.55
N THR A 61 -9.53 0.71 1.73
CA THR A 61 -9.95 2.04 2.21
C THR A 61 -8.97 3.15 1.83
N GLY A 62 -7.82 2.81 1.27
CA GLY A 62 -6.71 3.70 0.98
C GLY A 62 -5.84 4.04 2.19
N ALA A 63 -5.95 3.29 3.29
CA ALA A 63 -5.33 3.65 4.55
C ALA A 63 -3.79 3.72 4.49
N LEU A 64 -3.12 2.80 3.77
CA LEU A 64 -1.66 2.80 3.64
C LEU A 64 -1.15 3.98 2.82
N GLY A 65 -1.73 4.19 1.63
CA GLY A 65 -1.36 5.31 0.78
C GLY A 65 -1.65 6.68 1.40
N LEU A 66 -2.81 6.83 2.08
CA LEU A 66 -3.18 8.06 2.77
C LEU A 66 -2.29 8.33 4.00
N GLU A 67 -1.87 7.29 4.72
CA GLU A 67 -0.88 7.42 5.78
C GLU A 67 0.47 7.91 5.24
N ALA A 68 0.94 7.34 4.11
CA ALA A 68 2.16 7.78 3.45
C ALA A 68 2.08 9.26 3.02
N LEU A 69 0.95 9.68 2.41
CA LEU A 69 0.70 11.07 2.04
C LEU A 69 0.70 11.99 3.26
N SER A 70 0.08 11.57 4.36
CA SER A 70 0.07 12.32 5.62
C SER A 70 1.48 12.52 6.18
N ARG A 71 2.39 11.58 5.93
CA ARG A 71 3.79 11.61 6.37
C ARG A 71 4.76 12.22 5.36
N GLY A 72 4.25 12.81 4.28
CA GLY A 72 5.03 13.62 3.35
C GLY A 72 5.35 12.97 2.01
N ALA A 73 4.70 11.86 1.63
CA ALA A 73 4.77 11.37 0.26
C ALA A 73 4.22 12.43 -0.72
N ALA A 74 4.80 12.51 -1.90
CA ALA A 74 4.46 13.53 -2.89
C ALA A 74 3.20 13.18 -3.69
N HIS A 75 2.96 11.88 -3.92
CA HIS A 75 1.83 11.40 -4.72
C HIS A 75 1.47 9.97 -4.32
N CYS A 76 0.19 9.61 -4.45
CA CYS A 76 -0.25 8.23 -4.30
C CYS A 76 -1.21 7.81 -5.41
N THR A 77 -0.89 6.70 -6.07
CA THR A 77 -1.80 5.99 -6.97
C THR A 77 -2.41 4.81 -6.21
N PHE A 78 -3.71 4.85 -6.02
CA PHE A 78 -4.49 3.77 -5.43
C PHE A 78 -5.03 2.87 -6.51
N VAL A 79 -4.92 1.56 -6.33
CA VAL A 79 -5.43 0.54 -7.25
C VAL A 79 -6.30 -0.45 -6.48
N ASP A 80 -7.54 -0.56 -6.90
CA ASP A 80 -8.51 -1.54 -6.37
C ASP A 80 -9.63 -1.74 -7.38
N ASP A 81 -10.07 -2.97 -7.60
CA ASP A 81 -11.16 -3.29 -8.52
C ASP A 81 -12.53 -3.37 -7.85
N GLY A 82 -12.57 -3.32 -6.51
CA GLY A 82 -13.78 -3.36 -5.71
C GLY A 82 -14.62 -2.09 -5.81
N LYS A 83 -15.91 -2.21 -6.11
CA LYS A 83 -16.82 -1.05 -6.16
C LYS A 83 -16.93 -0.32 -4.83
N VAL A 84 -16.95 -1.07 -3.71
CA VAL A 84 -17.00 -0.51 -2.35
C VAL A 84 -15.68 0.17 -2.03
N ALA A 85 -14.55 -0.48 -2.25
CA ALA A 85 -13.22 0.08 -2.07
C ALA A 85 -13.05 1.41 -2.84
N GLY A 86 -13.43 1.43 -4.12
CA GLY A 86 -13.32 2.65 -4.93
C GLY A 86 -14.14 3.83 -4.39
N LYS A 87 -15.30 3.58 -3.77
CA LYS A 87 -16.10 4.65 -3.09
C LYS A 87 -15.43 5.11 -1.80
N LEU A 88 -14.90 4.18 -1.00
CA LEU A 88 -14.22 4.48 0.26
C LEU A 88 -12.95 5.29 0.02
N ILE A 89 -12.11 4.87 -0.93
CA ILE A 89 -10.89 5.59 -1.31
C ILE A 89 -11.23 7.02 -1.74
N ALA A 90 -12.21 7.20 -2.64
CA ALA A 90 -12.62 8.52 -3.11
C ALA A 90 -13.13 9.41 -1.97
N ALA A 91 -13.94 8.86 -1.06
CA ALA A 91 -14.44 9.58 0.11
C ALA A 91 -13.31 10.01 1.06
N ASN A 92 -12.33 9.11 1.30
CA ASN A 92 -11.19 9.37 2.17
C ASN A 92 -10.22 10.39 1.57
N ILE A 93 -9.96 10.32 0.25
CA ILE A 93 -9.19 11.34 -0.48
C ILE A 93 -9.83 12.73 -0.33
N ALA A 94 -11.15 12.82 -0.56
CA ALA A 94 -11.89 14.08 -0.42
C ALA A 94 -11.86 14.61 1.01
N LYS A 95 -12.06 13.73 2.00
CA LYS A 95 -12.03 14.06 3.44
C LYS A 95 -10.68 14.66 3.86
N LEU A 96 -9.59 14.11 3.35
CA LEU A 96 -8.23 14.60 3.61
C LEU A 96 -7.80 15.73 2.67
N ARG A 97 -8.66 16.16 1.73
CA ARG A 97 -8.38 17.20 0.74
C ARG A 97 -7.12 16.92 -0.10
N ARG A 98 -6.92 15.64 -0.48
CA ARG A 98 -5.73 15.16 -1.20
C ARG A 98 -6.00 14.82 -2.67
N THR A 99 -7.02 15.43 -3.27
CA THR A 99 -7.40 15.18 -4.68
C THR A 99 -6.30 15.56 -5.67
N ALA A 100 -5.52 16.60 -5.36
CA ALA A 100 -4.50 17.14 -6.28
C ALA A 100 -3.27 16.22 -6.43
N ASP A 101 -2.98 15.39 -5.41
CA ASP A 101 -1.80 14.52 -5.35
C ASP A 101 -2.13 13.03 -5.26
N THR A 102 -3.32 12.67 -5.75
CA THR A 102 -3.79 11.28 -5.77
C THR A 102 -4.36 10.89 -7.13
N LYS A 103 -4.28 9.60 -7.44
CA LYS A 103 -4.95 8.97 -8.57
C LYS A 103 -5.61 7.67 -8.10
N LEU A 104 -6.86 7.45 -8.50
CA LEU A 104 -7.56 6.19 -8.27
C LEU A 104 -7.72 5.43 -9.59
N ILE A 105 -7.23 4.20 -9.64
CA ILE A 105 -7.35 3.27 -10.77
C ILE A 105 -8.24 2.10 -10.32
N LYS A 106 -9.40 1.96 -10.95
CA LYS A 106 -10.37 0.90 -10.66
C LYS A 106 -10.13 -0.30 -11.57
N LEU A 107 -9.02 -0.99 -11.36
CA LEU A 107 -8.61 -2.17 -12.14
C LEU A 107 -8.04 -3.25 -11.22
N ASP A 108 -8.01 -4.47 -11.74
CA ASP A 108 -7.27 -5.59 -11.14
C ASP A 108 -5.77 -5.25 -11.06
N ALA A 109 -5.22 -5.30 -9.86
CA ALA A 109 -3.82 -4.97 -9.58
C ALA A 109 -2.81 -5.85 -10.38
N THR A 110 -3.25 -7.01 -10.85
CA THR A 110 -2.43 -7.92 -11.69
C THR A 110 -2.46 -7.58 -13.18
N LYS A 111 -3.23 -6.56 -13.60
CA LYS A 111 -3.51 -6.23 -15.01
C LYS A 111 -3.40 -4.74 -15.30
N LEU A 112 -2.48 -4.05 -14.64
CA LEU A 112 -2.28 -2.63 -14.87
C LEU A 112 -1.70 -2.37 -16.28
N PRO A 113 -2.12 -1.28 -16.95
CA PRO A 113 -1.50 -0.86 -18.20
C PRO A 113 -0.05 -0.40 -17.97
N PRO A 114 0.79 -0.32 -19.00
CA PRO A 114 2.14 0.22 -18.88
C PRO A 114 2.17 1.63 -18.27
N SER A 115 3.19 1.90 -17.44
CA SER A 115 3.43 3.19 -16.82
C SER A 115 4.78 3.77 -17.25
N THR A 116 4.80 5.08 -17.43
CA THR A 116 6.04 5.87 -17.64
C THR A 116 6.45 6.64 -16.39
N THR A 117 5.67 6.47 -15.28
CA THR A 117 5.91 7.18 -14.03
C THR A 117 6.10 6.17 -12.90
N PRO A 118 7.30 5.61 -12.73
CA PRO A 118 7.56 4.58 -11.72
C PRO A 118 7.42 5.15 -10.31
N CYS A 119 6.97 4.28 -9.39
CA CYS A 119 6.77 4.56 -7.98
C CYS A 119 7.96 4.07 -7.16
N THR A 120 8.31 4.81 -6.10
CA THR A 120 9.45 4.52 -5.24
C THR A 120 9.07 3.84 -3.92
N LEU A 121 7.77 3.81 -3.60
CA LEU A 121 7.22 3.08 -2.46
C LEU A 121 5.95 2.35 -2.90
N VAL A 122 5.93 1.03 -2.71
CA VAL A 122 4.82 0.18 -3.15
C VAL A 122 4.26 -0.59 -1.97
N PHE A 123 2.96 -0.47 -1.73
CA PHE A 123 2.22 -1.28 -0.78
C PHE A 123 1.39 -2.34 -1.52
N LEU A 124 1.35 -3.54 -0.96
CA LEU A 124 0.51 -4.65 -1.42
C LEU A 124 -0.17 -5.27 -0.20
N ASP A 125 -1.50 -5.18 -0.14
CA ASP A 125 -2.33 -5.78 0.91
C ASP A 125 -3.44 -6.64 0.27
N PRO A 126 -3.07 -7.74 -0.43
CA PRO A 126 -4.00 -8.60 -1.15
C PRO A 126 -4.84 -9.45 -0.21
N PRO A 127 -5.94 -10.05 -0.69
CA PRO A 127 -6.58 -11.17 -0.02
C PRO A 127 -5.57 -12.29 0.23
N TYR A 128 -5.49 -12.75 1.49
CA TYR A 128 -4.44 -13.68 1.94
C TYR A 128 -4.54 -15.07 1.31
N GLY A 129 -3.39 -15.73 1.14
CA GLY A 129 -3.30 -17.13 0.74
C GLY A 129 -3.57 -17.42 -0.73
N MET A 130 -3.78 -16.42 -1.56
CA MET A 130 -4.09 -16.57 -2.98
C MET A 130 -2.90 -16.33 -3.92
N GLY A 131 -1.74 -15.96 -3.38
CA GLY A 131 -0.55 -15.61 -4.16
C GLY A 131 -0.70 -14.33 -5.01
N LEU A 132 -1.76 -13.56 -4.78
CA LEU A 132 -2.07 -12.37 -5.57
C LEU A 132 -1.04 -11.25 -5.37
N GLY A 133 -0.44 -11.14 -4.18
CA GLY A 133 0.56 -10.11 -3.89
C GLY A 133 1.79 -10.27 -4.78
N ILE A 134 2.37 -11.45 -4.84
CA ILE A 134 3.54 -11.73 -5.70
C ILE A 134 3.17 -11.60 -7.19
N LYS A 135 1.98 -12.09 -7.59
CA LYS A 135 1.52 -11.95 -8.98
C LYS A 135 1.36 -10.48 -9.38
N ALA A 136 0.76 -9.65 -8.53
CA ALA A 136 0.62 -8.22 -8.78
C ALA A 136 1.99 -7.52 -8.81
N LEU A 137 2.89 -7.84 -7.87
CA LEU A 137 4.26 -7.30 -7.84
C LEU A 137 4.99 -7.56 -9.15
N MET A 138 4.96 -8.79 -9.65
CA MET A 138 5.62 -9.17 -10.91
C MET A 138 5.00 -8.46 -12.12
N ALA A 139 3.67 -8.40 -12.17
CA ALA A 139 2.95 -7.75 -13.27
C ALA A 139 3.19 -6.23 -13.30
N THR A 140 3.14 -5.56 -12.16
CA THR A 140 3.39 -4.12 -12.06
C THR A 140 4.84 -3.75 -12.35
N ASN A 141 5.80 -4.60 -11.94
CA ASN A 141 7.20 -4.42 -12.31
C ASN A 141 7.41 -4.53 -13.82
N ALA A 142 6.86 -5.56 -14.45
CA ALA A 142 6.95 -5.74 -15.90
C ALA A 142 6.27 -4.60 -16.67
N ALA A 143 5.24 -3.97 -16.11
CA ALA A 143 4.53 -2.85 -16.70
C ALA A 143 5.17 -1.47 -16.40
N GLY A 144 6.34 -1.41 -15.75
CA GLY A 144 7.10 -0.18 -15.53
C GLY A 144 6.59 0.70 -14.37
N TRP A 145 5.82 0.15 -13.46
CA TRP A 145 5.32 0.90 -12.30
C TRP A 145 6.31 1.02 -11.15
N ILE A 146 7.35 0.19 -11.11
CA ILE A 146 8.27 0.08 -9.99
C ILE A 146 9.62 0.70 -10.36
N ALA A 147 10.06 1.68 -9.57
CA ALA A 147 11.38 2.31 -9.75
C ALA A 147 12.51 1.34 -9.33
N PRO A 148 13.71 1.46 -9.92
CA PRO A 148 14.84 0.58 -9.56
C PRO A 148 15.25 0.64 -8.10
N ASP A 149 15.00 1.77 -7.41
CA ASP A 149 15.29 2.01 -6.00
C ASP A 149 14.05 1.89 -5.09
N ALA A 150 12.96 1.33 -5.62
CA ALA A 150 11.70 1.21 -4.90
C ALA A 150 11.81 0.28 -3.69
N LEU A 151 11.14 0.68 -2.61
CA LEU A 151 10.83 -0.17 -1.48
C LEU A 151 9.43 -0.76 -1.65
N ILE A 152 9.32 -2.07 -1.48
CA ILE A 152 8.07 -2.81 -1.62
C ILE A 152 7.69 -3.41 -0.27
N VAL A 153 6.45 -3.20 0.16
CA VAL A 153 5.88 -3.69 1.41
C VAL A 153 4.71 -4.60 1.07
N LEU A 154 4.85 -5.89 1.37
CA LEU A 154 3.81 -6.89 1.16
C LEU A 154 3.26 -7.38 2.48
N GLU A 155 1.94 -7.27 2.66
CA GLU A 155 1.19 -7.84 3.77
C GLU A 155 0.57 -9.18 3.34
N GLU A 156 0.76 -10.24 4.14
CA GLU A 156 0.22 -11.58 3.90
C GLU A 156 0.08 -12.35 5.23
N ASN A 157 -0.59 -13.51 5.21
CA ASN A 157 -0.72 -14.39 6.37
C ASN A 157 0.53 -15.25 6.65
N SER A 158 1.53 -15.21 5.78
CA SER A 158 2.80 -15.92 5.91
C SER A 158 3.94 -15.10 5.31
N ALA A 159 5.16 -15.34 5.79
CA ALA A 159 6.35 -14.73 5.18
C ALA A 159 6.47 -15.17 3.72
N GLN A 160 6.70 -14.19 2.83
CA GLN A 160 6.80 -14.44 1.40
C GLN A 160 8.26 -14.45 0.95
N PRO A 161 8.68 -15.47 0.16
CA PRO A 161 9.99 -15.45 -0.45
C PRO A 161 10.07 -14.35 -1.50
N ALA A 162 11.26 -13.78 -1.67
CA ALA A 162 11.48 -12.78 -2.71
C ALA A 162 11.32 -13.41 -4.10
N PRO A 163 10.48 -12.86 -4.98
CA PRO A 163 10.38 -13.33 -6.34
C PRO A 163 11.60 -12.90 -7.17
N ARG A 164 11.73 -13.47 -8.38
CA ARG A 164 12.82 -13.12 -9.30
C ARG A 164 12.87 -11.62 -9.57
N GLY A 165 14.05 -11.02 -9.46
CA GLY A 165 14.29 -9.59 -9.65
C GLY A 165 14.09 -8.76 -8.38
N PHE A 166 13.84 -9.41 -7.26
CA PHE A 166 13.71 -8.75 -5.96
C PHE A 166 14.56 -9.47 -4.91
N ARG A 167 14.93 -8.74 -3.85
CA ARG A 167 15.55 -9.32 -2.65
C ARG A 167 14.78 -8.92 -1.40
N SER A 168 14.71 -9.82 -0.44
CA SER A 168 14.08 -9.56 0.86
C SER A 168 15.03 -8.77 1.75
N LEU A 169 14.52 -7.68 2.32
CA LEU A 169 15.26 -6.85 3.28
C LEU A 169 14.87 -7.15 4.72
N ASP A 170 13.59 -7.47 4.94
CA ASP A 170 13.04 -7.73 6.27
C ASP A 170 11.75 -8.55 6.16
N SER A 171 11.44 -9.31 7.21
CA SER A 171 10.15 -9.99 7.34
C SER A 171 9.76 -10.04 8.82
N ARG A 172 8.56 -9.54 9.16
CA ARG A 172 8.08 -9.43 10.54
C ARG A 172 6.67 -9.94 10.67
N ARG A 173 6.43 -10.62 11.77
CA ARG A 173 5.10 -11.10 12.15
C ARG A 173 4.43 -10.16 13.15
N TYR A 174 3.18 -9.82 12.88
CA TYR A 174 2.31 -9.05 13.75
C TYR A 174 0.99 -9.80 13.95
N GLY A 175 0.91 -10.63 15.01
CA GLY A 175 -0.22 -11.54 15.20
C GLY A 175 -0.32 -12.56 14.06
N ASP A 176 -1.40 -12.52 13.28
CA ASP A 176 -1.62 -13.41 12.13
C ASP A 176 -1.18 -12.77 10.80
N THR A 177 -0.61 -11.58 10.85
CA THR A 177 -0.14 -10.82 9.69
C THR A 177 1.38 -10.87 9.60
N TRP A 178 1.90 -11.09 8.40
CA TRP A 178 3.30 -10.94 8.05
C TRP A 178 3.50 -9.74 7.15
N ILE A 179 4.48 -8.92 7.46
CA ILE A 179 4.94 -7.84 6.60
C ILE A 179 6.33 -8.21 6.08
N THR A 180 6.42 -8.40 4.78
CA THR A 180 7.70 -8.64 4.11
C THR A 180 8.09 -7.42 3.29
N VAL A 181 9.33 -6.98 3.45
CA VAL A 181 9.88 -5.82 2.75
C VAL A 181 10.87 -6.29 1.70
N PHE A 182 10.67 -5.87 0.47
CA PHE A 182 11.54 -6.17 -0.65
C PHE A 182 12.13 -4.89 -1.24
N GLU A 183 13.21 -5.05 -1.99
CA GLU A 183 13.69 -4.05 -2.95
C GLU A 183 13.97 -4.72 -4.29
N VAL A 184 14.06 -3.93 -5.35
CA VAL A 184 14.45 -4.41 -6.67
C VAL A 184 15.92 -4.85 -6.60
N SER A 185 16.22 -6.05 -7.10
CA SER A 185 17.62 -6.51 -7.22
C SER A 185 18.36 -5.72 -8.30
N PRO A 186 19.63 -5.38 -8.05
CA PRO A 186 20.48 -4.74 -9.05
C PRO A 186 20.60 -5.54 -10.36
#